data_7aeb465dc5c19412d82022dc3fd48478
#
_entry.id   7aeb465dc5c19412d82022dc3fd48478
#
_cell.length_a   1.000
_cell.length_b   1.000
_cell.length_c   1.000
_cell.angle_alpha   90.00
_cell.angle_beta   90.00
_cell.angle_gamma   90.00
#
_symmetry.space_group_name_H-M   'P 1'
#
loop_
_entity.id
_entity.type
_entity.pdbx_description
1 polymer ?
#
loop_
_entity_poly.entity_id
_entity_poly.type
_entity_poly.pdbx_seq_one_letter_code
_entity_poly.pdbx_strand_id
1 'polypeptide(L)'
;MWFLFALGSAIFAALTSILAKIGIEGVGSNLATAIRTMVVVIMAWGMVFITHQQAGIKDISQKCWIFLILSGLATGASWLCYYKALQMGDASKVVPIDKLSVVITLILAFVFLHEEFTFKSVIGCILIGAGTLLMVL
;
A
#
# COMPACT_ATOMS: atom_id res chain seq x y z
N MET A 1 19.28 4.52 6.63
CA MET A 1 18.88 3.14 6.24
C MET A 1 17.41 3.05 5.84
N TRP A 2 16.45 3.60 6.62
CA TRP A 2 15.01 3.57 6.27
C TRP A 2 14.70 4.11 4.85
N PHE A 3 15.41 5.14 4.41
CA PHE A 3 15.21 5.77 3.09
C PHE A 3 15.44 4.80 1.92
N LEU A 4 16.46 3.94 1.99
CA LEU A 4 16.73 2.95 0.94
C LEU A 4 15.62 1.91 0.83
N PHE A 5 15.08 1.46 1.97
CA PHE A 5 13.93 0.55 1.98
C PHE A 5 12.67 1.21 1.43
N ALA A 6 12.44 2.49 1.77
CA ALA A 6 11.31 3.25 1.23
C ALA A 6 11.42 3.44 -0.29
N LEU A 7 12.62 3.75 -0.80
CA LEU A 7 12.88 3.87 -2.23
C LEU A 7 12.69 2.54 -2.96
N GLY A 8 13.22 1.44 -2.40
CA GLY A 8 12.99 0.10 -2.92
C GLY A 8 11.50 -0.25 -2.98
N SER A 9 10.76 0.04 -1.92
CA SER A 9 9.31 -0.14 -1.89
C SER A 9 8.61 0.64 -3.01
N ALA A 10 9.01 1.88 -3.26
CA ALA A 10 8.43 2.70 -4.32
C ALA A 10 8.68 2.10 -5.72
N ILE A 11 9.88 1.58 -5.96
CA ILE A 11 10.22 0.93 -7.24
C ILE A 11 9.35 -0.31 -7.45
N PHE A 12 9.26 -1.19 -6.44
CA PHE A 12 8.41 -2.39 -6.52
C PHE A 12 6.93 -2.05 -6.61
N ALA A 13 6.47 -0.97 -5.97
CA ALA A 13 5.09 -0.50 -6.12
C ALA A 13 4.79 -0.04 -7.55
N ALA A 14 5.73 0.64 -8.21
CA ALA A 14 5.59 1.05 -9.61
C ALA A 14 5.51 -0.18 -10.54
N LEU A 15 6.44 -1.14 -10.38
CA LEU A 15 6.42 -2.39 -11.12
C LEU A 15 5.11 -3.16 -10.90
N THR A 16 4.64 -3.23 -9.65
CA THR A 16 3.36 -3.85 -9.30
C THR A 16 2.21 -3.24 -10.08
N SER A 17 2.14 -1.91 -10.18
CA SER A 17 1.06 -1.21 -10.88
C SER A 17 1.01 -1.56 -12.36
N ILE A 18 2.16 -1.61 -13.01
CA ILE A 18 2.26 -1.95 -14.45
C ILE A 18 1.95 -3.44 -14.68
N LEU A 19 2.57 -4.33 -13.89
CA LEU A 19 2.32 -5.77 -14.01
C LEU A 19 0.86 -6.11 -13.69
N ALA A 20 0.26 -5.44 -12.71
CA ALA A 20 -1.16 -5.61 -12.39
C ALA A 20 -2.06 -5.15 -13.55
N LYS A 21 -1.75 -4.02 -14.18
CA LYS A 21 -2.53 -3.54 -15.33
C LYS A 21 -2.50 -4.52 -16.49
N ILE A 22 -1.35 -5.13 -16.77
CA ILE A 22 -1.22 -6.16 -17.80
C ILE A 22 -1.96 -7.44 -17.39
N GLY A 23 -1.76 -7.90 -16.15
CA GLY A 23 -2.31 -9.17 -15.66
C GLY A 23 -3.82 -9.17 -15.41
N ILE A 24 -4.45 -8.00 -15.34
CA ILE A 24 -5.90 -7.88 -15.09
C ILE A 24 -6.73 -7.94 -16.39
N GLU A 25 -6.08 -7.93 -17.55
CA GLU A 25 -6.75 -8.04 -18.85
C GLU A 25 -7.45 -9.41 -18.97
N GLY A 26 -8.78 -9.38 -19.13
CA GLY A 26 -9.59 -10.59 -19.25
C GLY A 26 -9.82 -11.36 -17.95
N VAL A 27 -9.33 -10.88 -16.82
CA VAL A 27 -9.50 -11.51 -15.50
C VAL A 27 -10.31 -10.59 -14.58
N GLY A 28 -11.26 -11.17 -13.83
CA GLY A 28 -12.01 -10.39 -12.85
C GLY A 28 -11.10 -9.77 -11.78
N SER A 29 -11.31 -8.49 -11.44
CA SER A 29 -10.46 -7.75 -10.48
C SER A 29 -10.32 -8.46 -9.14
N ASN A 30 -11.39 -9.06 -8.63
CA ASN A 30 -11.37 -9.79 -7.36
C ASN A 30 -10.49 -11.06 -7.45
N LEU A 31 -10.57 -11.78 -8.56
CA LEU A 31 -9.77 -12.98 -8.79
C LEU A 31 -8.29 -12.62 -8.95
N ALA A 32 -7.98 -11.57 -9.70
CA ALA A 32 -6.62 -11.07 -9.84
C ALA A 32 -6.02 -10.65 -8.48
N THR A 33 -6.79 -9.97 -7.65
CA THR A 33 -6.39 -9.62 -6.28
C THR A 33 -6.12 -10.87 -5.43
N ALA A 34 -6.98 -11.88 -5.49
CA ALA A 34 -6.82 -13.12 -4.73
C ALA A 34 -5.55 -13.89 -5.13
N ILE A 35 -5.31 -14.08 -6.43
CA ILE A 35 -4.11 -14.77 -6.95
C ILE A 35 -2.85 -14.04 -6.51
N ARG A 36 -2.79 -12.73 -6.69
CA ARG A 36 -1.66 -11.91 -6.28
C ARG A 36 -1.41 -12.00 -4.77
N THR A 37 -2.46 -11.92 -3.97
CA THR A 37 -2.37 -11.99 -2.50
C THR A 37 -1.79 -13.33 -2.06
N MET A 38 -2.16 -14.42 -2.70
CA MET A 38 -1.60 -15.75 -2.41
C MET A 38 -0.07 -15.76 -2.61
N VAL A 39 0.42 -15.19 -3.71
CA VAL A 39 1.86 -15.07 -3.96
C VAL A 39 2.55 -14.24 -2.89
N VAL A 40 1.94 -13.12 -2.47
CA VAL A 40 2.48 -12.26 -1.40
C VAL A 40 2.54 -13.00 -0.06
N VAL A 41 1.50 -13.77 0.27
CA VAL A 41 1.45 -14.58 1.50
C VAL A 41 2.57 -15.62 1.51
N ILE A 42 2.75 -16.35 0.41
CA ILE A 42 3.82 -17.35 0.30
C ILE A 42 5.19 -16.70 0.45
N MET A 43 5.42 -15.57 -0.22
CA MET A 43 6.68 -14.85 -0.14
C MET A 43 6.96 -14.32 1.27
N ALA A 44 5.95 -13.75 1.94
CA ALA A 44 6.08 -13.22 3.30
C ALA A 44 6.41 -14.33 4.30
N TRP A 45 5.69 -15.45 4.27
CA TRP A 45 5.98 -16.61 5.11
C TRP A 45 7.33 -17.25 4.80
N GLY A 46 7.72 -17.31 3.52
CA GLY A 46 9.06 -17.74 3.10
C GLY A 46 10.15 -16.93 3.80
N MET A 47 10.01 -15.61 3.86
CA MET A 47 10.94 -14.73 4.59
C MET A 47 10.94 -15.00 6.08
N VAL A 48 9.78 -15.24 6.70
CA VAL A 48 9.69 -15.60 8.13
C VAL A 48 10.47 -16.88 8.44
N PHE A 49 10.37 -17.90 7.58
CA PHE A 49 11.11 -19.14 7.75
C PHE A 49 12.61 -18.97 7.53
N ILE A 50 13.02 -18.23 6.49
CA ILE A 50 14.44 -17.95 6.21
C ILE A 50 15.10 -17.18 7.35
N THR A 51 14.37 -16.23 7.95
CA THR A 51 14.86 -15.38 9.05
C THR A 51 14.65 -16.03 10.44
N HIS A 52 14.11 -17.24 10.51
CA HIS A 52 13.82 -17.96 11.76
C HIS A 52 12.95 -17.21 12.76
N GLN A 53 12.05 -16.33 12.27
CA GLN A 53 11.18 -15.50 13.11
C GLN A 53 9.86 -16.17 13.52
N GLN A 54 9.58 -17.38 13.09
CA GLN A 54 8.35 -18.10 13.37
C GLN A 54 8.11 -18.32 14.88
N ALA A 55 9.18 -18.41 15.68
CA ALA A 55 9.07 -18.57 17.13
C ALA A 55 8.43 -17.34 17.82
N GLY A 56 8.61 -16.14 17.24
CA GLY A 56 8.06 -14.89 17.75
C GLY A 56 6.53 -14.79 17.72
N ILE A 57 5.84 -15.68 17.01
CA ILE A 57 4.36 -15.69 16.97
C ILE A 57 3.76 -15.83 18.36
N LYS A 58 4.41 -16.59 19.25
CA LYS A 58 3.94 -16.82 20.63
C LYS A 58 4.06 -15.59 21.52
N ASP A 59 4.95 -14.68 21.17
CA ASP A 59 5.25 -13.49 21.97
C ASP A 59 4.45 -12.25 21.54
N ILE A 60 3.59 -12.38 20.53
CA ILE A 60 2.75 -11.30 20.03
C ILE A 60 1.64 -11.01 21.02
N SER A 61 1.57 -9.77 21.53
CA SER A 61 0.50 -9.35 22.43
C SER A 61 -0.86 -9.32 21.72
N GLN A 62 -1.94 -9.50 22.48
CA GLN A 62 -3.31 -9.43 21.94
C GLN A 62 -3.58 -8.09 21.24
N LYS A 63 -3.07 -7.00 21.78
CA LYS A 63 -3.16 -5.68 21.15
C LYS A 63 -2.52 -5.66 19.75
N CYS A 64 -1.31 -6.20 19.63
CA CYS A 64 -0.63 -6.29 18.33
C CYS A 64 -1.41 -7.15 17.33
N TRP A 65 -1.97 -8.28 17.78
CA TRP A 65 -2.81 -9.13 16.93
C TRP A 65 -4.01 -8.37 16.36
N ILE A 66 -4.72 -7.61 17.19
CA ILE A 66 -5.89 -6.82 16.76
C ILE A 66 -5.48 -5.81 15.68
N PHE A 67 -4.42 -5.04 15.92
CA PHE A 67 -3.98 -4.02 14.97
C PHE A 67 -3.43 -4.62 13.66
N LEU A 68 -2.73 -5.74 13.72
CA LEU A 68 -2.25 -6.45 12.52
C LEU A 68 -3.42 -6.99 11.69
N ILE A 69 -4.44 -7.55 12.33
CA ILE A 69 -5.64 -8.04 11.63
C ILE A 69 -6.39 -6.87 10.98
N LEU A 70 -6.61 -5.77 11.72
CA LEU A 70 -7.27 -4.57 11.18
C LEU A 70 -6.48 -3.98 10.00
N SER A 71 -5.16 -3.90 10.11
CA SER A 71 -4.28 -3.46 9.03
C SER A 71 -4.39 -4.38 7.81
N GLY A 72 -4.43 -5.68 8.02
CA GLY A 72 -4.63 -6.66 6.94
C GLY A 72 -5.96 -6.50 6.23
N LEU A 73 -7.05 -6.28 6.99
CA LEU A 73 -8.38 -6.00 6.42
C LEU A 73 -8.39 -4.69 5.60
N ALA A 74 -7.79 -3.63 6.13
CA ALA A 74 -7.65 -2.36 5.43
C ALA A 74 -6.85 -2.52 4.13
N THR A 75 -5.75 -3.28 4.16
CA THR A 75 -4.94 -3.58 2.97
C THR A 75 -5.74 -4.35 1.94
N GLY A 76 -6.48 -5.37 2.36
CA GLY A 76 -7.33 -6.16 1.47
C GLY A 76 -8.41 -5.30 0.79
N ALA A 77 -9.10 -4.46 1.56
CA ALA A 77 -10.09 -3.53 1.03
C ALA A 77 -9.46 -2.54 0.03
N SER A 78 -8.31 -1.97 0.38
CA SER A 78 -7.55 -1.07 -0.50
C SER A 78 -7.21 -1.74 -1.83
N TRP A 79 -6.70 -2.96 -1.81
CA TRP A 79 -6.30 -3.69 -3.02
C TRP A 79 -7.50 -4.07 -3.89
N LEU A 80 -8.63 -4.47 -3.29
CA LEU A 80 -9.85 -4.73 -4.05
C LEU A 80 -10.33 -3.47 -4.79
N CYS A 81 -10.33 -2.32 -4.12
CA CYS A 81 -10.66 -1.03 -4.74
C CYS A 81 -9.65 -0.64 -5.84
N TYR A 82 -8.35 -0.78 -5.54
CA TYR A 82 -7.29 -0.42 -6.47
C TYR A 82 -7.31 -1.25 -7.76
N TYR A 83 -7.46 -2.57 -7.64
CA TYR A 83 -7.55 -3.45 -8.82
C TYR A 83 -8.81 -3.20 -9.63
N LYS A 84 -9.92 -2.89 -8.96
CA LYS A 84 -11.15 -2.50 -9.66
C LYS A 84 -10.95 -1.18 -10.41
N ALA A 85 -10.30 -0.22 -9.81
CA ALA A 85 -9.97 1.05 -10.46
C ALA A 85 -9.03 0.86 -11.66
N LEU A 86 -7.99 0.02 -11.55
CA LEU A 86 -7.09 -0.32 -12.66
C LEU A 86 -7.80 -1.03 -13.81
N GLN A 87 -8.83 -1.83 -13.51
CA GLN A 87 -9.64 -2.49 -14.54
C GLN A 87 -10.48 -1.49 -15.34
N MET A 88 -10.96 -0.44 -14.68
CA MET A 88 -11.87 0.55 -15.27
C MET A 88 -11.15 1.77 -15.85
N GLY A 89 -9.94 2.09 -15.38
CA GLY A 89 -9.21 3.30 -15.74
C GLY A 89 -7.77 3.04 -16.14
N ASP A 90 -7.15 4.09 -16.68
CA ASP A 90 -5.74 4.06 -17.07
C ASP A 90 -4.83 4.08 -15.83
N ALA A 91 -3.77 3.29 -15.84
CA ALA A 91 -2.80 3.26 -14.75
C ALA A 91 -2.20 4.64 -14.46
N SER A 92 -1.98 5.46 -15.49
CA SER A 92 -1.46 6.82 -15.37
C SER A 92 -2.36 7.76 -14.57
N LYS A 93 -3.66 7.46 -14.48
CA LYS A 93 -4.64 8.23 -13.68
C LYS A 93 -4.92 7.58 -12.32
N VAL A 94 -5.03 6.26 -12.29
CA VAL A 94 -5.35 5.52 -11.07
C VAL A 94 -4.20 5.58 -10.05
N VAL A 95 -2.96 5.40 -10.50
CA VAL A 95 -1.79 5.41 -9.61
C VAL A 95 -1.60 6.74 -8.88
N PRO A 96 -1.68 7.91 -9.53
CA PRO A 96 -1.61 9.19 -8.82
C PRO A 96 -2.70 9.37 -7.77
N ILE A 97 -3.96 8.97 -8.07
CA ILE A 97 -5.05 9.06 -7.09
C ILE A 97 -4.77 8.19 -5.86
N ASP A 98 -4.26 6.99 -6.04
CA ASP A 98 -3.85 6.12 -4.93
C ASP A 98 -2.81 6.79 -4.02
N LYS A 99 -1.93 7.63 -4.58
CA LYS A 99 -0.93 8.40 -3.82
C LYS A 99 -1.51 9.51 -2.96
N LEU A 100 -2.79 9.88 -3.09
CA LEU A 100 -3.48 10.73 -2.12
C LEU A 100 -3.50 10.08 -0.72
N SER A 101 -3.32 8.78 -0.64
CA SER A 101 -3.12 8.06 0.63
C SER A 101 -1.98 8.64 1.47
N VAL A 102 -0.95 9.23 0.86
CA VAL A 102 0.15 9.91 1.56
C VAL A 102 -0.38 11.10 2.36
N VAL A 103 -1.25 11.92 1.76
CA VAL A 103 -1.87 13.07 2.43
C VAL A 103 -2.75 12.61 3.59
N ILE A 104 -3.58 11.60 3.36
CA ILE A 104 -4.45 11.02 4.39
C ILE A 104 -3.61 10.42 5.52
N THR A 105 -2.54 9.70 5.20
CA THR A 105 -1.64 9.11 6.20
C THR A 105 -1.02 10.17 7.09
N LEU A 106 -0.57 11.29 6.54
CA LEU A 106 0.00 12.38 7.34
C LEU A 106 -1.03 12.99 8.29
N ILE A 107 -2.27 13.18 7.83
CA ILE A 107 -3.35 13.67 8.71
C ILE A 107 -3.62 12.67 9.84
N LEU A 108 -3.70 11.36 9.52
CA LEU A 108 -3.94 10.32 10.51
C LEU A 108 -2.75 10.17 11.48
N ALA A 109 -1.51 10.30 11.00
CA ALA A 109 -0.32 10.27 11.84
C ALA A 109 -0.31 11.41 12.86
N PHE A 110 -0.72 12.61 12.46
CA PHE A 110 -0.90 13.72 13.38
C PHE A 110 -1.97 13.43 14.44
N VAL A 111 -3.16 12.96 14.01
CA VAL A 111 -4.31 12.76 14.90
C VAL A 111 -4.09 11.58 15.86
N PHE A 112 -3.57 10.44 15.38
CA PHE A 112 -3.46 9.20 16.17
C PHE A 112 -2.09 8.94 16.76
N LEU A 113 -1.02 9.33 16.05
CA LEU A 113 0.35 9.09 16.50
C LEU A 113 0.97 10.34 17.16
N HIS A 114 0.26 11.48 17.12
CA HIS A 114 0.74 12.76 17.65
C HIS A 114 2.09 13.21 17.05
N GLU A 115 2.33 12.85 15.77
CA GLU A 115 3.51 13.30 15.06
C GLU A 115 3.39 14.78 14.70
N GLU A 116 4.49 15.52 14.83
CA GLU A 116 4.51 16.96 14.57
C GLU A 116 4.49 17.25 13.06
N PHE A 117 3.59 18.15 12.63
CA PHE A 117 3.63 18.70 11.29
C PHE A 117 4.78 19.71 11.16
N THR A 118 5.69 19.44 10.26
CA THR A 118 6.61 20.46 9.78
C THR A 118 5.96 21.27 8.65
N PHE A 119 6.30 22.54 8.55
CA PHE A 119 5.83 23.37 7.43
C PHE A 119 6.19 22.78 6.07
N LYS A 120 7.34 22.11 5.97
CA LYS A 120 7.77 21.39 4.77
C LYS A 120 6.84 20.22 4.44
N SER A 121 6.37 19.47 5.44
CA SER A 121 5.41 18.36 5.23
C SER A 121 4.07 18.85 4.69
N VAL A 122 3.58 19.98 5.20
CA VAL A 122 2.34 20.59 4.71
C VAL A 122 2.46 21.01 3.25
N ILE A 123 3.55 21.70 2.89
CA ILE A 123 3.81 22.07 1.49
C ILE A 123 3.91 20.82 0.61
N GLY A 124 4.63 19.79 1.05
CA GLY A 124 4.73 18.52 0.33
C GLY A 124 3.38 17.88 0.06
N CYS A 125 2.48 17.87 1.05
CA CYS A 125 1.11 17.37 0.89
C CYS A 125 0.31 18.15 -0.15
N ILE A 126 0.38 19.47 -0.09
CA ILE A 126 -0.31 20.35 -1.05
C ILE A 126 0.20 20.08 -2.48
N LEU A 127 1.52 19.95 -2.65
CA LEU A 127 2.13 19.66 -3.95
C LEU A 127 1.72 18.27 -4.48
N ILE A 128 1.69 17.25 -3.62
CA ILE A 128 1.22 15.89 -4.00
C ILE A 128 -0.25 15.96 -4.43
N GLY A 129 -1.10 16.61 -3.64
CA GLY A 129 -2.52 16.75 -3.95
C GLY A 129 -2.75 17.50 -5.26
N ALA A 130 -2.11 18.66 -5.44
CA ALA A 130 -2.21 19.45 -6.65
C ALA A 130 -1.66 18.71 -7.89
N GLY A 131 -0.49 18.05 -7.74
CA GLY A 131 0.10 17.26 -8.81
C GLY A 131 -0.79 16.07 -9.23
N THR A 132 -1.40 15.39 -8.26
CA THR A 132 -2.35 14.31 -8.53
C THR A 132 -3.57 14.81 -9.31
N LEU A 133 -4.15 15.93 -8.90
CA LEU A 133 -5.29 16.52 -9.60
C LEU A 133 -4.93 16.91 -11.04
N LEU A 134 -3.77 17.51 -11.26
CA LEU A 134 -3.29 17.87 -12.62
C LEU A 134 -3.08 16.66 -13.52
N MET A 135 -2.70 15.50 -12.95
CA MET A 135 -2.51 14.28 -13.75
C MET A 135 -3.83 13.60 -14.14
N VAL A 136 -4.90 13.90 -13.43
CA VAL A 136 -6.21 13.22 -13.63
C VAL A 136 -7.15 14.07 -14.47
N LEU A 137 -7.05 15.41 -14.38
CA LEU A 137 -7.82 16.36 -15.19
C LEU A 137 -7.33 16.41 -16.61
#